data_d870f5f9763368909f33bab1d8aaae41
#
_entry.id   d870f5f9763368909f33bab1d8aaae41
#
_cell.length_a   1.000
_cell.length_b   1.000
_cell.length_c   1.000
_cell.angle_alpha   90.00
_cell.angle_beta   90.00
_cell.angle_gamma   90.00
#
_symmetry.space_group_name_H-M   'P 1'
#
loop_
_entity.id
_entity.type
_entity.pdbx_description
1 polymer ?
#
loop_
_entity_poly.entity_id
_entity_poly.type
_entity_poly.pdbx_seq_one_letter_code
_entity_poly.pdbx_strand_id
1 'polypeptide(L)'
;MRSPVLLAFLAGTLSFAQSWIPQQSNSTASLRGVHALSARVVWSSGTRGTVLKTTDGGATWQAVPVTGAADLDFRAIHAFDDRTAFAMSAGPGEKSRIYRTTDGGATWRIAQPNLDPKGFWDAMAFWDESHGIVLGDPVDGRFTILTTADGGATWQRQRGPASRGEEGAFAASNTCLVVRGSREAWFASGGPGGARVFHSTDGGRSWDAAPTPIRNDGASMGVFSLAFSGARGVAVGGDYNQPPDATRNIAISTDLGKTWRALATAPAGGPSGFRSAVAYVGDLKLWIAIGTSGSDSSSDGGETWKQFDKAAYNAMSFAGDSGWAVGPQGVIARFKRAE
;
A
#
# COMPACT_ATOMS: atom_id res chain seq x y z
N MET A 1 0.34 -57.79 40.80
CA MET A 1 0.26 -56.32 40.73
C MET A 1 0.45 -55.94 39.30
N ARG A 2 -0.58 -55.45 38.62
CA ARG A 2 -0.51 -54.98 37.23
C ARG A 2 -0.54 -53.43 37.25
N SER A 3 0.53 -52.79 36.81
CA SER A 3 0.60 -51.32 36.69
C SER A 3 -0.25 -50.85 35.51
N PRO A 4 -1.03 -49.79 35.66
CA PRO A 4 -1.74 -49.20 34.53
C PRO A 4 -0.79 -48.35 33.71
N VAL A 5 -0.74 -48.56 32.40
CA VAL A 5 -0.07 -47.70 31.41
C VAL A 5 -1.00 -46.51 31.12
N LEU A 6 -0.60 -45.32 31.54
CA LEU A 6 -1.30 -44.08 31.24
C LEU A 6 -0.94 -43.65 29.83
N LEU A 7 -1.85 -43.78 28.86
CA LEU A 7 -1.69 -43.19 27.52
C LEU A 7 -2.00 -41.70 27.62
N ALA A 8 -0.98 -40.88 27.54
CA ALA A 8 -1.15 -39.44 27.38
C ALA A 8 -1.49 -39.12 25.90
N PHE A 9 -2.74 -38.74 25.65
CA PHE A 9 -3.12 -38.13 24.37
C PHE A 9 -2.54 -36.73 24.29
N LEU A 10 -1.49 -36.51 23.49
CA LEU A 10 -1.11 -35.20 23.03
C LEU A 10 -2.18 -34.69 22.04
N ALA A 11 -3.10 -33.88 22.53
CA ALA A 11 -3.94 -33.09 21.67
C ALA A 11 -3.06 -32.01 20.99
N GLY A 12 -2.56 -32.34 19.82
CA GLY A 12 -1.90 -31.33 18.94
C GLY A 12 -2.96 -30.30 18.56
N THR A 13 -2.87 -29.09 19.11
CA THR A 13 -3.60 -27.93 18.60
C THR A 13 -3.11 -27.68 17.20
N LEU A 14 -3.92 -27.98 16.19
CA LEU A 14 -3.73 -27.53 14.82
C LEU A 14 -3.85 -26.01 14.85
N SER A 15 -2.73 -25.32 15.01
CA SER A 15 -2.65 -23.87 14.80
C SER A 15 -2.75 -23.65 13.32
N PHE A 16 -3.94 -23.32 12.83
CA PHE A 16 -4.09 -22.86 11.45
C PHE A 16 -3.35 -21.52 11.31
N ALA A 17 -2.30 -21.49 10.50
CA ALA A 17 -1.58 -20.27 10.20
C ALA A 17 -2.44 -19.37 9.30
N GLN A 18 -2.26 -18.03 9.41
CA GLN A 18 -2.80 -17.08 8.41
C GLN A 18 -2.37 -17.52 7.01
N SER A 19 -3.23 -17.27 6.02
CA SER A 19 -2.94 -17.64 4.63
C SER A 19 -3.62 -16.69 3.65
N TRP A 20 -3.07 -16.63 2.44
CA TRP A 20 -3.70 -16.03 1.28
C TRP A 20 -4.33 -17.12 0.44
N ILE A 21 -5.65 -17.05 0.22
CA ILE A 21 -6.40 -18.00 -0.61
C ILE A 21 -6.51 -17.43 -2.02
N PRO A 22 -5.89 -18.06 -3.03
CA PRO A 22 -5.94 -17.58 -4.40
C PRO A 22 -7.36 -17.46 -4.95
N GLN A 23 -7.61 -16.42 -5.75
CA GLN A 23 -8.84 -16.18 -6.48
C GLN A 23 -8.55 -16.05 -7.99
N GLN A 24 -9.55 -16.37 -8.82
CA GLN A 24 -9.42 -16.34 -10.28
C GLN A 24 -9.71 -14.93 -10.80
N SER A 25 -8.69 -14.17 -11.17
CA SER A 25 -8.83 -12.80 -11.71
C SER A 25 -9.19 -12.76 -13.20
N ASN A 26 -8.91 -13.81 -13.94
CA ASN A 26 -8.99 -13.88 -15.41
C ASN A 26 -8.13 -12.81 -16.13
N SER A 27 -7.09 -12.31 -15.48
CA SER A 27 -6.18 -11.30 -15.98
C SER A 27 -4.74 -11.82 -15.98
N THR A 28 -3.93 -11.33 -16.92
CA THR A 28 -2.47 -11.54 -16.91
C THR A 28 -1.70 -10.24 -16.63
N ALA A 29 -2.41 -9.16 -16.29
CA ALA A 29 -1.78 -7.89 -15.93
C ALA A 29 -1.00 -8.01 -14.61
N SER A 30 0.08 -7.25 -14.45
CA SER A 30 0.63 -7.03 -13.12
C SER A 30 -0.31 -6.10 -12.36
N LEU A 31 -1.01 -6.62 -11.35
CA LEU A 31 -1.91 -5.84 -10.52
C LEU A 31 -1.09 -5.08 -9.47
N ARG A 32 -1.36 -3.77 -9.33
CA ARG A 32 -0.52 -2.84 -8.57
C ARG A 32 -1.29 -2.05 -7.52
N GLY A 33 -2.59 -1.88 -7.69
CA GLY A 33 -3.49 -1.22 -6.75
C GLY A 33 -4.63 -2.13 -6.35
N VAL A 34 -5.08 -2.01 -5.11
CA VAL A 34 -6.29 -2.67 -4.60
C VAL A 34 -6.94 -1.82 -3.53
N HIS A 35 -8.26 -1.71 -3.56
CA HIS A 35 -9.07 -1.03 -2.55
C HIS A 35 -10.28 -1.88 -2.19
N ALA A 36 -10.29 -2.39 -0.96
CA ALA A 36 -11.40 -3.12 -0.37
C ALA A 36 -12.33 -2.15 0.36
N LEU A 37 -13.57 -2.03 -0.08
CA LEU A 37 -14.61 -1.22 0.55
C LEU A 37 -15.37 -2.01 1.61
N SER A 38 -15.53 -3.30 1.39
CA SER A 38 -16.25 -4.22 2.28
C SER A 38 -15.79 -5.66 2.02
N ALA A 39 -16.30 -6.61 2.79
CA ALA A 39 -16.10 -8.04 2.55
C ALA A 39 -16.62 -8.51 1.16
N ARG A 40 -17.35 -7.68 0.42
CA ARG A 40 -17.95 -8.00 -0.88
C ARG A 40 -17.43 -7.15 -2.04
N VAL A 41 -17.22 -5.84 -1.83
CA VAL A 41 -16.87 -4.90 -2.90
C VAL A 41 -15.39 -4.56 -2.83
N VAL A 42 -14.66 -4.91 -3.89
CA VAL A 42 -13.23 -4.66 -4.03
C VAL A 42 -12.92 -4.24 -5.46
N TRP A 43 -12.04 -3.26 -5.58
CA TRP A 43 -11.48 -2.81 -6.85
C TRP A 43 -9.99 -3.09 -6.90
N SER A 44 -9.48 -3.43 -8.08
CA SER A 44 -8.04 -3.60 -8.32
C SER A 44 -7.64 -2.96 -9.64
N SER A 45 -6.40 -2.50 -9.72
CA SER A 45 -5.84 -1.88 -10.92
C SER A 45 -4.44 -2.41 -11.23
N GLY A 46 -3.99 -2.21 -12.47
CA GLY A 46 -2.68 -2.71 -12.89
C GLY A 46 -2.25 -2.23 -14.27
N THR A 47 -1.24 -2.91 -14.80
CA THR A 47 -0.65 -2.61 -16.11
C THR A 47 -1.66 -2.77 -17.25
N ARG A 48 -1.37 -2.16 -18.39
CA ARG A 48 -2.16 -2.26 -19.63
C ARG A 48 -3.60 -1.75 -19.47
N GLY A 49 -3.80 -0.65 -18.74
CA GLY A 49 -5.11 -0.06 -18.56
C GLY A 49 -6.10 -0.91 -17.76
N THR A 50 -5.59 -1.94 -17.04
CA THR A 50 -6.43 -2.93 -16.36
C THR A 50 -7.07 -2.33 -15.11
N VAL A 51 -8.40 -2.48 -15.02
CA VAL A 51 -9.15 -2.34 -13.77
C VAL A 51 -10.07 -3.54 -13.63
N LEU A 52 -10.12 -4.13 -12.44
CA LEU A 52 -10.97 -5.25 -12.07
C LEU A 52 -11.84 -4.85 -10.88
N LYS A 53 -13.05 -5.39 -10.84
CA LYS A 53 -14.01 -5.18 -9.74
C LYS A 53 -14.67 -6.50 -9.35
N THR A 54 -14.93 -6.67 -8.05
CA THR A 54 -15.82 -7.71 -7.53
C THR A 54 -16.90 -7.08 -6.64
N THR A 55 -18.09 -7.67 -6.60
CA THR A 55 -19.19 -7.32 -5.69
C THR A 55 -19.69 -8.53 -4.88
N ASP A 56 -18.98 -9.66 -4.99
CA ASP A 56 -19.30 -10.93 -4.33
C ASP A 56 -18.13 -11.47 -3.47
N GLY A 57 -17.18 -10.61 -3.11
CA GLY A 57 -16.03 -10.97 -2.27
C GLY A 57 -14.94 -11.75 -3.02
N GLY A 58 -14.91 -11.60 -4.36
CA GLY A 58 -13.94 -12.22 -5.23
C GLY A 58 -14.30 -13.64 -5.67
N ALA A 59 -15.56 -14.07 -5.48
CA ALA A 59 -16.05 -15.26 -6.15
C ALA A 59 -16.01 -15.08 -7.67
N THR A 60 -16.30 -13.86 -8.14
CA THR A 60 -16.08 -13.43 -9.52
C THR A 60 -15.38 -12.08 -9.59
N TRP A 61 -14.50 -11.90 -10.59
CA TRP A 61 -13.84 -10.64 -10.90
C TRP A 61 -14.22 -10.20 -12.31
N GLN A 62 -14.80 -9.01 -12.40
CA GLN A 62 -15.21 -8.39 -13.66
C GLN A 62 -14.12 -7.42 -14.14
N ALA A 63 -13.70 -7.54 -15.38
CA ALA A 63 -12.83 -6.55 -16.03
C ALA A 63 -13.66 -5.32 -16.43
N VAL A 64 -13.21 -4.15 -16.01
CA VAL A 64 -13.79 -2.83 -16.31
C VAL A 64 -12.68 -1.86 -16.76
N PRO A 65 -11.96 -2.18 -17.85
CA PRO A 65 -10.73 -1.49 -18.21
C PRO A 65 -10.98 -0.05 -18.63
N VAL A 66 -9.97 0.81 -18.48
CA VAL A 66 -10.00 2.17 -18.99
C VAL A 66 -9.74 2.16 -20.50
N THR A 67 -10.77 2.46 -21.28
CA THR A 67 -10.66 2.49 -22.75
C THR A 67 -9.63 3.51 -23.22
N GLY A 68 -8.75 3.11 -24.14
CA GLY A 68 -7.69 3.97 -24.68
C GLY A 68 -6.48 4.14 -23.75
N ALA A 69 -6.37 3.38 -22.65
CA ALA A 69 -5.28 3.46 -21.69
C ALA A 69 -4.40 2.18 -21.65
N ALA A 70 -4.33 1.43 -22.76
CA ALA A 70 -3.59 0.16 -22.83
C ALA A 70 -2.06 0.31 -22.63
N ASP A 71 -1.51 1.51 -22.76
CA ASP A 71 -0.12 1.85 -22.51
C ASP A 71 0.15 2.36 -21.09
N LEU A 72 -0.90 2.47 -20.25
CA LEU A 72 -0.80 2.99 -18.89
C LEU A 72 -0.69 1.89 -17.84
N ASP A 73 0.07 2.19 -16.78
CA ASP A 73 0.25 1.35 -15.59
C ASP A 73 -0.50 2.00 -14.42
N PHE A 74 -1.69 1.46 -14.07
CA PHE A 74 -2.51 1.96 -12.97
C PHE A 74 -2.00 1.40 -11.64
N ARG A 75 -1.33 2.25 -10.85
CA ARG A 75 -0.71 1.87 -9.57
C ARG A 75 -1.49 2.27 -8.33
N ALA A 76 -2.50 3.13 -8.50
CA ALA A 76 -3.41 3.50 -7.43
C ALA A 76 -4.85 3.31 -7.89
N ILE A 77 -5.70 2.84 -6.98
CA ILE A 77 -7.15 2.81 -7.13
C ILE A 77 -7.78 3.17 -5.80
N HIS A 78 -8.78 4.05 -5.83
CA HIS A 78 -9.58 4.43 -4.68
C HIS A 78 -11.05 4.42 -5.10
N ALA A 79 -11.89 3.73 -4.34
CA ALA A 79 -13.31 3.65 -4.63
C ALA A 79 -14.11 4.13 -3.41
N PHE A 80 -15.26 4.76 -3.64
CA PHE A 80 -16.20 5.16 -2.60
C PHE A 80 -17.35 4.16 -2.44
N ASP A 81 -17.69 3.51 -3.55
CA ASP A 81 -18.70 2.47 -3.61
C ASP A 81 -18.44 1.50 -4.79
N ASP A 82 -19.45 0.72 -5.19
CA ASP A 82 -19.37 -0.18 -6.34
C ASP A 82 -19.56 0.53 -7.70
N ARG A 83 -19.81 1.86 -7.70
CA ARG A 83 -20.05 2.68 -8.90
C ARG A 83 -18.99 3.76 -9.10
N THR A 84 -18.51 4.37 -8.01
CA THR A 84 -17.63 5.54 -8.03
C THR A 84 -16.23 5.16 -7.61
N ALA A 85 -15.28 5.30 -8.53
CA ALA A 85 -13.88 5.01 -8.28
C ALA A 85 -12.95 5.94 -9.07
N PHE A 86 -11.73 6.09 -8.55
CA PHE A 86 -10.61 6.75 -9.18
C PHE A 86 -9.50 5.75 -9.44
N ALA A 87 -8.93 5.74 -10.64
CA ALA A 87 -7.71 5.01 -10.97
C ALA A 87 -6.62 6.00 -11.39
N MET A 88 -5.44 5.89 -10.81
CA MET A 88 -4.30 6.74 -11.15
C MET A 88 -3.19 5.91 -11.77
N SER A 89 -2.76 6.32 -12.97
CA SER A 89 -1.58 5.76 -13.62
C SER A 89 -0.31 6.45 -13.14
N ALA A 90 0.80 5.73 -13.14
CA ALA A 90 2.12 6.21 -12.81
C ALA A 90 3.03 6.12 -14.04
N GLY A 91 3.78 7.19 -14.28
CA GLY A 91 4.72 7.31 -15.39
C GLY A 91 5.12 8.77 -15.62
N PRO A 92 6.19 9.02 -16.40
CA PRO A 92 6.65 10.39 -16.65
C PRO A 92 5.62 11.20 -17.45
N GLY A 93 5.47 12.46 -17.07
CA GLY A 93 4.61 13.43 -17.77
C GLY A 93 3.17 12.95 -17.90
N GLU A 94 2.64 13.01 -19.10
CA GLU A 94 1.24 12.64 -19.40
C GLU A 94 0.89 11.17 -19.13
N LYS A 95 1.86 10.30 -18.83
CA LYS A 95 1.59 8.92 -18.39
C LYS A 95 1.08 8.86 -16.95
N SER A 96 1.26 9.89 -16.15
CA SER A 96 0.58 10.05 -14.86
C SER A 96 -0.75 10.76 -15.06
N ARG A 97 -1.87 10.08 -14.83
CA ARG A 97 -3.24 10.62 -15.00
C ARG A 97 -4.16 10.05 -13.96
N ILE A 98 -5.17 10.82 -13.60
CA ILE A 98 -6.28 10.34 -12.78
C ILE A 98 -7.51 10.17 -13.67
N TYR A 99 -8.09 8.98 -13.63
CA TYR A 99 -9.38 8.67 -14.26
C TYR A 99 -10.44 8.50 -13.17
N ARG A 100 -11.67 8.84 -13.51
CA ARG A 100 -12.86 8.68 -12.65
C ARG A 100 -13.95 7.92 -13.40
N THR A 101 -14.61 7.03 -12.69
CA THR A 101 -15.90 6.43 -13.08
C THR A 101 -16.98 6.78 -12.05
N THR A 102 -18.24 6.83 -12.48
CA THR A 102 -19.45 6.97 -11.63
C THR A 102 -20.53 5.97 -12.00
N ASP A 103 -20.21 5.03 -12.89
CA ASP A 103 -21.11 4.02 -13.43
C ASP A 103 -20.61 2.59 -13.27
N GLY A 104 -19.73 2.37 -12.28
CA GLY A 104 -19.19 1.06 -11.97
C GLY A 104 -18.09 0.58 -12.90
N GLY A 105 -17.44 1.52 -13.61
CA GLY A 105 -16.38 1.24 -14.57
C GLY A 105 -16.86 0.98 -15.99
N ALA A 106 -18.17 1.19 -16.27
CA ALA A 106 -18.68 1.11 -17.64
C ALA A 106 -18.06 2.20 -18.53
N THR A 107 -17.86 3.40 -17.97
CA THR A 107 -17.12 4.49 -18.61
C THR A 107 -16.11 5.12 -17.65
N TRP A 108 -14.98 5.57 -18.20
CA TRP A 108 -13.93 6.28 -17.49
C TRP A 108 -13.63 7.61 -18.18
N ARG A 109 -13.44 8.67 -17.39
CA ARG A 109 -13.06 9.99 -17.88
C ARG A 109 -11.81 10.46 -17.18
N ILE A 110 -10.95 11.19 -17.87
CA ILE A 110 -9.79 11.87 -17.26
C ILE A 110 -10.34 12.93 -16.29
N ALA A 111 -10.07 12.74 -15.00
CA ALA A 111 -10.37 13.72 -13.96
C ALA A 111 -9.24 14.73 -13.79
N GLN A 112 -7.98 14.28 -13.95
CA GLN A 112 -6.81 15.15 -13.88
C GLN A 112 -5.70 14.62 -14.79
N PRO A 113 -5.29 15.37 -15.84
CA PRO A 113 -4.05 15.09 -16.58
C PRO A 113 -2.85 15.65 -15.82
N ASN A 114 -1.68 15.02 -15.99
CA ASN A 114 -0.42 15.64 -15.61
C ASN A 114 0.17 16.40 -16.80
N LEU A 115 0.23 17.71 -16.68
CA LEU A 115 0.76 18.60 -17.72
C LEU A 115 2.26 18.94 -17.52
N ASP A 116 2.85 18.49 -16.40
CA ASP A 116 4.27 18.71 -16.11
C ASP A 116 5.09 17.56 -16.72
N PRO A 117 5.92 17.80 -17.74
CA PRO A 117 6.68 16.74 -18.42
C PRO A 117 7.70 16.05 -17.49
N LYS A 118 8.09 16.68 -16.39
CA LYS A 118 8.97 16.11 -15.36
C LYS A 118 8.18 15.39 -14.26
N GLY A 119 6.86 15.56 -14.22
CA GLY A 119 6.02 15.03 -13.15
C GLY A 119 5.88 13.52 -13.25
N PHE A 120 5.85 12.86 -12.10
CA PHE A 120 5.55 11.45 -11.93
C PHE A 120 4.70 11.32 -10.66
N TRP A 121 3.53 10.64 -10.73
CA TRP A 121 2.63 10.51 -9.59
C TRP A 121 2.69 9.12 -9.00
N ASP A 122 2.82 9.05 -7.66
CA ASP A 122 3.14 7.83 -6.93
C ASP A 122 1.96 7.25 -6.18
N ALA A 123 1.16 8.10 -5.52
CA ALA A 123 0.06 7.65 -4.69
C ALA A 123 -1.09 8.65 -4.66
N MET A 124 -2.29 8.13 -4.36
CA MET A 124 -3.52 8.90 -4.23
C MET A 124 -4.34 8.37 -3.05
N ALA A 125 -4.82 9.27 -2.20
CA ALA A 125 -5.68 8.92 -1.08
C ALA A 125 -6.80 9.98 -0.91
N PHE A 126 -7.91 9.59 -0.26
CA PHE A 126 -9.00 10.49 0.07
C PHE A 126 -9.32 10.39 1.57
N TRP A 127 -9.54 11.53 2.22
CA TRP A 127 -10.05 11.60 3.59
C TRP A 127 -11.55 11.31 3.65
N ASP A 128 -12.27 11.76 2.64
CA ASP A 128 -13.72 11.58 2.42
C ASP A 128 -14.05 11.71 0.93
N GLU A 129 -15.33 11.65 0.58
CA GLU A 129 -15.78 11.73 -0.81
C GLU A 129 -15.46 13.08 -1.50
N SER A 130 -15.18 14.14 -0.73
CA SER A 130 -14.88 15.49 -1.24
C SER A 130 -13.39 15.79 -1.25
N HIS A 131 -12.65 15.31 -0.23
CA HIS A 131 -11.27 15.73 0.00
C HIS A 131 -10.28 14.60 -0.29
N GLY A 132 -9.35 14.87 -1.19
CA GLY A 132 -8.30 13.93 -1.57
C GLY A 132 -6.94 14.60 -1.77
N ILE A 133 -5.91 13.77 -1.83
CA ILE A 133 -4.52 14.17 -2.01
C ILE A 133 -3.80 13.22 -2.97
N VAL A 134 -2.93 13.77 -3.79
CA VAL A 134 -1.99 13.05 -4.66
C VAL A 134 -0.57 13.41 -4.26
N LEU A 135 0.28 12.41 -4.18
CA LEU A 135 1.72 12.52 -4.04
C LEU A 135 2.39 12.20 -5.37
N GLY A 136 3.41 12.95 -5.72
CA GLY A 136 4.31 12.62 -6.82
C GLY A 136 5.75 12.98 -6.51
N ASP A 137 6.64 12.47 -7.32
CA ASP A 137 8.07 12.71 -7.26
C ASP A 137 8.41 14.21 -7.27
N PRO A 138 9.60 14.56 -6.78
CA PRO A 138 10.04 15.95 -6.76
C PRO A 138 10.19 16.53 -8.17
N VAL A 139 9.57 17.70 -8.37
CA VAL A 139 9.82 18.57 -9.49
C VAL A 139 10.46 19.85 -8.96
N ASP A 140 11.61 20.24 -9.54
CA ASP A 140 12.39 21.39 -9.12
C ASP A 140 12.71 21.40 -7.61
N GLY A 141 13.07 20.21 -7.07
CA GLY A 141 13.50 20.00 -5.70
C GLY A 141 12.37 19.96 -4.66
N ARG A 142 11.12 19.79 -5.07
CA ARG A 142 9.96 19.65 -4.17
C ARG A 142 9.03 18.55 -4.60
N PHE A 143 8.57 17.75 -3.65
CA PHE A 143 7.54 16.75 -3.91
C PHE A 143 6.29 17.39 -4.50
N THR A 144 5.70 16.74 -5.48
CA THR A 144 4.42 17.14 -6.06
C THR A 144 3.29 16.77 -5.12
N ILE A 145 2.51 17.76 -4.69
CA ILE A 145 1.29 17.57 -3.89
C ILE A 145 0.14 18.21 -4.64
N LEU A 146 -0.89 17.43 -4.94
CA LEU A 146 -2.17 17.96 -5.43
C LEU A 146 -3.25 17.66 -4.40
N THR A 147 -4.21 18.56 -4.23
CA THR A 147 -5.37 18.35 -3.34
C THR A 147 -6.66 18.68 -4.08
N THR A 148 -7.72 17.99 -3.71
CA THR A 148 -9.10 18.30 -4.14
C THR A 148 -9.98 18.55 -2.92
N ALA A 149 -11.02 19.38 -3.10
CA ALA A 149 -12.05 19.64 -2.11
C ALA A 149 -13.48 19.51 -2.70
N ASP A 150 -13.58 18.98 -3.92
CA ASP A 150 -14.82 18.82 -4.69
C ASP A 150 -14.98 17.41 -5.28
N GLY A 151 -14.45 16.41 -4.58
CA GLY A 151 -14.55 15.02 -5.00
C GLY A 151 -13.78 14.71 -6.28
N GLY A 152 -12.64 15.38 -6.48
CA GLY A 152 -11.76 15.16 -7.63
C GLY A 152 -12.26 15.79 -8.93
N ALA A 153 -13.24 16.70 -8.88
CA ALA A 153 -13.65 17.47 -10.06
C ALA A 153 -12.57 18.47 -10.48
N THR A 154 -11.88 19.07 -9.49
CA THR A 154 -10.70 19.89 -9.70
C THR A 154 -9.59 19.52 -8.72
N TRP A 155 -8.33 19.70 -9.14
CA TRP A 155 -7.15 19.46 -8.33
C TRP A 155 -6.25 20.69 -8.30
N GLN A 156 -5.78 21.05 -7.12
CA GLN A 156 -4.95 22.22 -6.89
C GLN A 156 -3.55 21.80 -6.44
N ARG A 157 -2.51 22.34 -7.09
CA ARG A 157 -1.12 22.12 -6.68
C ARG A 157 -0.83 22.89 -5.39
N GLN A 158 -0.37 22.17 -4.37
CA GLN A 158 0.12 22.73 -3.11
C GLN A 158 1.65 22.88 -3.15
N ARG A 159 2.19 23.66 -2.24
CA ARG A 159 3.64 23.75 -2.05
C ARG A 159 4.13 22.52 -1.31
N GLY A 160 4.59 21.49 -2.02
CA GLY A 160 5.16 20.29 -1.41
C GLY A 160 6.45 20.54 -0.63
N PRO A 161 6.84 19.62 0.28
CA PRO A 161 8.09 19.73 1.02
C PRO A 161 9.30 19.57 0.12
N ALA A 162 10.44 20.10 0.55
CA ALA A 162 11.71 19.99 -0.17
C ALA A 162 12.23 18.55 -0.13
N SER A 163 12.68 18.04 -1.27
CA SER A 163 13.45 16.81 -1.37
C SER A 163 14.94 17.02 -1.06
N ARG A 164 15.67 15.94 -0.85
CA ARG A 164 17.12 15.93 -0.62
C ARG A 164 17.81 15.04 -1.66
N GLY A 165 18.83 15.55 -2.34
CA GLY A 165 19.54 14.76 -3.34
C GLY A 165 18.63 14.12 -4.38
N GLU A 166 18.75 12.80 -4.55
CA GLU A 166 17.93 12.00 -5.46
C GLU A 166 16.73 11.33 -4.76
N GLU A 167 16.24 11.94 -3.69
CA GLU A 167 15.06 11.46 -2.96
C GLU A 167 13.82 11.51 -3.84
N GLY A 168 13.05 10.42 -3.83
CA GLY A 168 11.76 10.28 -4.52
C GLY A 168 10.75 9.51 -3.69
N ALA A 169 9.54 9.35 -4.21
CA ALA A 169 8.53 8.47 -3.66
C ALA A 169 8.47 7.15 -4.46
N PHE A 170 7.63 6.20 -4.03
CA PHE A 170 7.53 4.92 -4.72
C PHE A 170 6.09 4.58 -5.06
N ALA A 171 5.78 4.57 -6.35
CA ALA A 171 4.49 4.11 -6.87
C ALA A 171 4.38 2.57 -6.82
N ALA A 172 4.49 1.97 -5.64
CA ALA A 172 4.55 0.52 -5.47
C ALA A 172 3.18 -0.10 -5.16
N SER A 173 2.51 0.38 -4.11
CA SER A 173 1.28 -0.20 -3.57
C SER A 173 0.21 0.83 -3.24
N ASN A 174 0.43 2.10 -3.55
CA ASN A 174 -0.37 3.26 -3.13
C ASN A 174 -0.29 3.59 -1.63
N THR A 175 0.33 2.74 -0.80
CA THR A 175 0.36 2.88 0.67
C THR A 175 1.62 3.61 1.18
N CYS A 176 2.42 4.20 0.29
CA CYS A 176 3.43 5.19 0.67
C CYS A 176 2.80 6.52 1.10
N LEU A 177 1.50 6.73 0.81
CA LEU A 177 0.67 7.85 1.24
C LEU A 177 -0.50 7.32 2.07
N VAL A 178 -0.67 7.83 3.29
CA VAL A 178 -1.72 7.45 4.23
C VAL A 178 -2.41 8.69 4.75
N VAL A 179 -3.74 8.64 4.84
CA VAL A 179 -4.57 9.72 5.39
C VAL A 179 -5.36 9.25 6.60
N ARG A 180 -5.68 10.17 7.53
CA ARG A 180 -6.47 9.89 8.73
C ARG A 180 -7.29 11.10 9.14
N GLY A 181 -8.46 10.83 9.77
CA GLY A 181 -9.39 11.89 10.17
C GLY A 181 -9.79 12.72 8.97
N SER A 182 -9.83 14.04 9.11
CA SER A 182 -10.24 14.97 8.06
C SER A 182 -9.10 15.71 7.37
N ARG A 183 -7.86 15.68 7.92
CA ARG A 183 -6.74 16.51 7.44
C ARG A 183 -5.35 15.94 7.68
N GLU A 184 -5.21 14.87 8.45
CA GLU A 184 -3.88 14.28 8.66
C GLU A 184 -3.48 13.45 7.45
N ALA A 185 -2.21 13.60 7.04
CA ALA A 185 -1.60 12.81 5.99
C ALA A 185 -0.14 12.50 6.32
N TRP A 186 0.31 11.32 5.93
CA TRP A 186 1.72 10.93 5.97
C TRP A 186 2.11 10.42 4.60
N PHE A 187 3.33 10.73 4.18
CA PHE A 187 3.92 10.04 3.06
C PHE A 187 5.38 9.67 3.31
N ALA A 188 5.85 8.69 2.58
CA ALA A 188 7.20 8.16 2.70
C ALA A 188 8.01 8.37 1.42
N SER A 189 9.33 8.47 1.60
CA SER A 189 10.30 8.63 0.52
C SER A 189 11.40 7.58 0.57
N GLY A 190 12.21 7.53 -0.48
CA GLY A 190 13.39 6.71 -0.59
C GLY A 190 14.40 7.27 -1.59
N GLY A 191 15.33 6.45 -2.03
CA GLY A 191 16.45 6.89 -2.84
C GLY A 191 17.57 7.54 -2.04
N PRO A 192 18.71 7.87 -2.66
CA PRO A 192 19.83 8.53 -1.99
C PRO A 192 19.42 9.86 -1.36
N GLY A 193 19.64 9.99 -0.05
CA GLY A 193 19.22 11.15 0.75
C GLY A 193 17.79 11.08 1.30
N GLY A 194 17.01 10.06 0.90
CA GLY A 194 15.61 9.82 1.30
C GLY A 194 15.45 8.95 2.54
N ALA A 195 14.45 8.06 2.52
CA ALA A 195 13.95 7.26 3.65
C ALA A 195 13.47 8.13 4.81
N ARG A 196 12.67 9.14 4.49
CA ARG A 196 11.98 10.00 5.45
C ARG A 196 10.48 9.70 5.43
N VAL A 197 9.83 10.01 6.55
CA VAL A 197 8.38 10.10 6.64
C VAL A 197 8.00 11.56 6.85
N PHE A 198 7.11 12.04 6.02
CA PHE A 198 6.54 13.39 6.09
C PHE A 198 5.17 13.32 6.74
N HIS A 199 4.84 14.29 7.59
CA HIS A 199 3.56 14.38 8.27
C HIS A 199 2.96 15.77 8.08
N SER A 200 1.70 15.80 7.68
CA SER A 200 0.86 17.01 7.59
C SER A 200 -0.36 16.88 8.48
N THR A 201 -0.74 17.97 9.15
CA THR A 201 -1.96 18.06 9.97
C THR A 201 -2.99 19.05 9.40
N ASP A 202 -2.70 19.63 8.25
CA ASP A 202 -3.47 20.72 7.64
C ASP A 202 -3.97 20.42 6.21
N GLY A 203 -4.07 19.12 5.86
CA GLY A 203 -4.56 18.68 4.55
C GLY A 203 -3.51 18.78 3.44
N GLY A 204 -2.24 18.61 3.77
CA GLY A 204 -1.14 18.61 2.80
C GLY A 204 -0.59 19.99 2.44
N ARG A 205 -0.94 21.05 3.20
CA ARG A 205 -0.44 22.42 2.96
C ARG A 205 0.96 22.65 3.55
N SER A 206 1.23 22.05 4.70
CA SER A 206 2.56 22.06 5.34
C SER A 206 2.96 20.67 5.82
N TRP A 207 4.28 20.43 5.95
CA TRP A 207 4.83 19.11 6.20
C TRP A 207 6.04 19.20 7.13
N ASP A 208 6.01 18.41 8.19
CA ASP A 208 7.19 18.05 8.99
C ASP A 208 7.79 16.76 8.46
N ALA A 209 9.12 16.58 8.58
CA ALA A 209 9.82 15.41 8.05
C ALA A 209 10.72 14.77 9.11
N ALA A 210 10.56 13.47 9.30
CA ALA A 210 11.37 12.65 10.19
C ALA A 210 12.20 11.61 9.42
N PRO A 211 13.52 11.47 9.68
CA PRO A 211 14.32 10.42 9.09
C PRO A 211 13.92 9.06 9.67
N THR A 212 14.09 8.00 8.88
CA THR A 212 13.94 6.62 9.31
C THR A 212 15.27 5.88 9.25
N PRO A 213 15.46 4.79 10.01
CA PRO A 213 16.62 3.92 9.90
C PRO A 213 16.58 2.96 8.69
N ILE A 214 15.51 2.99 7.88
CA ILE A 214 15.40 2.14 6.69
C ILE A 214 16.49 2.53 5.68
N ARG A 215 17.05 1.52 5.00
CA ARG A 215 18.15 1.74 4.05
C ARG A 215 17.73 2.64 2.87
N ASN A 216 18.67 3.49 2.43
CA ASN A 216 18.44 4.49 1.39
C ASN A 216 19.74 4.85 0.64
N ASP A 217 20.67 3.90 0.58
CA ASP A 217 21.97 4.04 -0.06
C ASP A 217 21.95 3.76 -1.57
N GLY A 218 20.75 3.50 -2.14
CA GLY A 218 20.54 3.28 -3.57
C GLY A 218 19.15 3.74 -4.04
N ALA A 219 19.01 3.98 -5.34
CA ALA A 219 17.76 4.46 -5.96
C ALA A 219 16.57 3.48 -5.80
N SER A 220 16.86 2.19 -5.58
CA SER A 220 15.85 1.14 -5.35
C SER A 220 15.45 0.95 -3.89
N MET A 221 15.99 1.77 -2.98
CA MET A 221 15.91 1.58 -1.54
C MET A 221 15.14 2.71 -0.86
N GLY A 222 14.41 2.39 0.20
CA GLY A 222 13.69 3.38 0.98
C GLY A 222 12.47 2.83 1.69
N VAL A 223 11.59 3.74 2.09
CA VAL A 223 10.29 3.42 2.68
C VAL A 223 9.25 3.30 1.58
N PHE A 224 8.57 2.16 1.51
CA PHE A 224 7.58 1.87 0.47
C PHE A 224 6.14 1.95 0.96
N SER A 225 5.93 1.78 2.26
CA SER A 225 4.59 1.75 2.83
C SER A 225 4.58 2.14 4.30
N LEU A 226 3.48 2.75 4.70
CA LEU A 226 3.19 3.19 6.07
C LEU A 226 1.85 2.64 6.51
N ALA A 227 1.73 2.29 7.79
CA ALA A 227 0.45 2.07 8.44
C ALA A 227 0.49 2.54 9.90
N PHE A 228 -0.68 2.93 10.43
CA PHE A 228 -0.81 3.44 11.80
C PHE A 228 -1.93 2.74 12.57
N SER A 229 -1.69 2.50 13.86
CA SER A 229 -2.68 2.08 14.86
C SER A 229 -2.56 2.99 16.08
N GLY A 230 -3.50 3.88 16.27
CA GLY A 230 -3.37 4.95 17.27
C GLY A 230 -2.12 5.80 17.00
N ALA A 231 -1.24 5.93 17.99
CA ALA A 231 0.03 6.63 17.87
C ALA A 231 1.18 5.78 17.31
N ARG A 232 0.97 4.46 17.23
CA ARG A 232 1.98 3.55 16.69
C ARG A 232 1.96 3.54 15.17
N GLY A 233 3.13 3.77 14.56
CA GLY A 233 3.38 3.67 13.13
C GLY A 233 4.35 2.54 12.82
N VAL A 234 4.13 1.85 11.71
CA VAL A 234 5.06 0.91 11.09
C VAL A 234 5.35 1.38 9.68
N ALA A 235 6.63 1.50 9.36
CA ALA A 235 7.15 1.79 8.04
C ALA A 235 7.90 0.56 7.53
N VAL A 236 7.62 0.13 6.31
CA VAL A 236 8.33 -0.99 5.68
C VAL A 236 8.88 -0.59 4.31
N GLY A 237 9.91 -1.31 3.88
CA GLY A 237 10.54 -1.08 2.59
C GLY A 237 11.71 -2.03 2.36
N GLY A 238 12.89 -1.49 2.10
CA GLY A 238 14.11 -2.22 1.78
C GLY A 238 14.57 -1.95 0.36
N ASP A 239 15.08 -2.96 -0.33
CA ASP A 239 15.56 -2.90 -1.72
C ASP A 239 14.70 -3.80 -2.63
N TYR A 240 13.94 -3.22 -3.56
CA TYR A 240 13.11 -3.99 -4.47
C TYR A 240 13.93 -4.77 -5.52
N ASN A 241 15.19 -4.41 -5.74
CA ASN A 241 16.10 -5.16 -6.61
C ASN A 241 16.70 -6.39 -5.91
N GLN A 242 16.62 -6.45 -4.58
CA GLN A 242 17.08 -7.57 -3.77
C GLN A 242 15.96 -8.03 -2.80
N PRO A 243 14.85 -8.57 -3.29
CA PRO A 243 13.69 -8.85 -2.45
C PRO A 243 13.94 -9.76 -1.24
N PRO A 244 14.89 -10.72 -1.24
CA PRO A 244 15.20 -11.51 -0.06
C PRO A 244 15.98 -10.77 1.03
N ASP A 245 16.58 -9.60 0.72
CA ASP A 245 17.38 -8.85 1.70
C ASP A 245 16.48 -8.16 2.73
N ALA A 246 16.61 -8.59 4.00
CA ALA A 246 15.87 -8.05 5.13
C ALA A 246 16.62 -6.92 5.87
N THR A 247 17.77 -6.47 5.36
CA THR A 247 18.60 -5.49 6.03
C THR A 247 17.91 -4.13 6.11
N ARG A 248 17.67 -3.63 7.33
CA ARG A 248 17.06 -2.31 7.58
C ARG A 248 15.81 -2.04 6.74
N ASN A 249 14.89 -2.99 6.71
CA ASN A 249 13.67 -2.95 5.90
C ASN A 249 12.41 -2.50 6.67
N ILE A 250 12.55 -2.15 7.95
CA ILE A 250 11.45 -1.74 8.83
C ILE A 250 11.86 -0.67 9.83
N ALA A 251 10.92 0.20 10.18
CA ALA A 251 11.04 1.14 11.27
C ALA A 251 9.70 1.27 12.01
N ILE A 252 9.78 1.59 13.31
CA ILE A 252 8.61 1.78 14.19
C ILE A 252 8.63 3.17 14.79
N SER A 253 7.44 3.77 14.87
CA SER A 253 7.13 4.98 15.60
C SER A 253 6.12 4.69 16.71
N THR A 254 6.17 5.48 17.79
CA THR A 254 5.16 5.47 18.88
C THR A 254 4.55 6.85 19.14
N ASP A 255 4.85 7.81 18.28
CA ASP A 255 4.52 9.24 18.43
C ASP A 255 3.92 9.85 17.15
N LEU A 256 3.14 9.05 16.38
CA LEU A 256 2.50 9.45 15.12
C LEU A 256 3.50 9.76 14.00
N GLY A 257 4.65 9.09 14.00
CA GLY A 257 5.65 9.25 12.93
C GLY A 257 6.55 10.48 13.11
N LYS A 258 6.54 11.13 14.29
CA LYS A 258 7.46 12.24 14.59
C LYS A 258 8.89 11.74 14.76
N THR A 259 9.05 10.53 15.29
CA THR A 259 10.34 9.84 15.39
C THR A 259 10.20 8.37 14.98
N TRP A 260 11.28 7.81 14.43
CA TRP A 260 11.32 6.44 13.96
C TRP A 260 12.57 5.73 14.49
N ARG A 261 12.42 4.49 14.93
CA ARG A 261 13.53 3.65 15.40
C ARG A 261 13.59 2.33 14.63
N ALA A 262 14.77 1.74 14.56
CA ALA A 262 14.95 0.35 14.14
C ALA A 262 14.35 -0.61 15.18
N LEU A 263 14.13 -1.86 14.77
CA LEU A 263 13.80 -2.93 15.72
C LEU A 263 14.99 -3.22 16.62
N ALA A 264 14.72 -3.50 17.90
CA ALA A 264 15.74 -3.92 18.85
C ALA A 264 16.37 -5.28 18.47
N THR A 265 15.59 -6.11 17.75
CA THR A 265 15.97 -7.47 17.33
C THR A 265 16.49 -7.54 15.89
N ALA A 266 16.67 -6.39 15.22
CA ALA A 266 17.11 -6.37 13.82
C ALA A 266 18.50 -7.02 13.66
N PRO A 267 18.75 -7.78 12.54
CA PRO A 267 17.79 -8.07 11.48
C PRO A 267 16.84 -9.24 11.77
N ALA A 268 17.10 -10.07 12.78
CA ALA A 268 16.43 -11.36 12.99
C ALA A 268 14.93 -11.27 13.35
N GLY A 269 14.45 -10.12 13.82
CA GLY A 269 13.05 -9.96 14.23
C GLY A 269 12.15 -9.22 13.23
N GLY A 270 12.69 -8.71 12.14
CA GLY A 270 11.96 -7.97 11.11
C GLY A 270 11.25 -8.83 10.07
N PRO A 271 10.52 -8.21 9.12
CA PRO A 271 10.00 -8.91 7.96
C PRO A 271 11.10 -9.59 7.15
N SER A 272 10.78 -10.72 6.51
CA SER A 272 11.73 -11.65 5.88
C SER A 272 12.31 -11.17 4.54
N GLY A 273 12.24 -9.88 4.21
CA GLY A 273 12.78 -9.27 3.00
C GLY A 273 12.11 -7.94 2.66
N PHE A 274 12.28 -7.47 1.42
CA PHE A 274 11.60 -6.28 0.90
C PHE A 274 10.08 -6.37 1.06
N ARG A 275 9.46 -5.30 1.57
CA ARG A 275 8.01 -5.20 1.70
C ARG A 275 7.49 -3.94 1.01
N SER A 276 6.55 -4.15 0.06
CA SER A 276 5.92 -3.08 -0.71
C SER A 276 4.69 -2.48 -0.03
N ALA A 277 4.07 -3.22 0.88
CA ALA A 277 2.89 -2.77 1.61
C ALA A 277 2.87 -3.29 3.05
N VAL A 278 2.34 -2.47 3.97
CA VAL A 278 2.02 -2.83 5.35
C VAL A 278 0.63 -2.33 5.71
N ALA A 279 -0.11 -3.11 6.49
CA ALA A 279 -1.41 -2.74 7.02
C ALA A 279 -1.55 -3.17 8.48
N TYR A 280 -2.33 -2.41 9.26
CA TYR A 280 -2.83 -2.83 10.56
C TYR A 280 -4.29 -3.25 10.43
N VAL A 281 -4.58 -4.49 10.77
CA VAL A 281 -5.94 -5.06 10.76
C VAL A 281 -6.50 -5.00 12.17
N GLY A 282 -7.29 -3.96 12.46
CA GLY A 282 -7.74 -3.62 13.82
C GLY A 282 -8.55 -4.72 14.48
N ASP A 283 -9.48 -5.34 13.76
CA ASP A 283 -10.34 -6.42 14.25
C ASP A 283 -9.54 -7.68 14.66
N LEU A 284 -8.36 -7.86 14.05
CA LEU A 284 -7.45 -8.96 14.34
C LEU A 284 -6.30 -8.57 15.28
N LYS A 285 -6.12 -7.27 15.54
CA LYS A 285 -4.94 -6.70 16.24
C LYS A 285 -3.62 -7.15 15.61
N LEU A 286 -3.58 -7.23 14.29
CA LEU A 286 -2.52 -7.84 13.51
C LEU A 286 -1.92 -6.83 12.53
N TRP A 287 -0.60 -6.78 12.48
CA TRP A 287 0.13 -6.14 11.40
C TRP A 287 0.44 -7.17 10.33
N ILE A 288 0.25 -6.81 9.09
CA ILE A 288 0.58 -7.64 7.93
C ILE A 288 1.46 -6.82 6.99
N ALA A 289 2.57 -7.40 6.54
CA ALA A 289 3.44 -6.83 5.54
C ALA A 289 3.60 -7.79 4.36
N ILE A 290 3.50 -7.29 3.14
CA ILE A 290 3.65 -8.07 1.92
C ILE A 290 4.68 -7.48 0.98
N GLY A 291 5.24 -8.30 0.12
CA GLY A 291 6.15 -7.89 -0.93
C GLY A 291 6.39 -9.01 -1.94
N THR A 292 7.33 -8.79 -2.85
CA THR A 292 7.64 -9.77 -3.90
C THR A 292 8.38 -11.01 -3.39
N SER A 293 8.82 -11.02 -2.13
CA SER A 293 9.47 -12.16 -1.46
C SER A 293 8.59 -12.83 -0.38
N GLY A 294 7.30 -12.48 -0.30
CA GLY A 294 6.35 -13.11 0.60
C GLY A 294 5.60 -12.14 1.53
N SER A 295 4.96 -12.72 2.54
CA SER A 295 4.13 -12.01 3.52
C SER A 295 4.53 -12.39 4.94
N ASP A 296 4.58 -11.38 5.82
CA ASP A 296 4.84 -11.55 7.24
C ASP A 296 3.71 -10.95 8.07
N SER A 297 3.56 -11.44 9.30
CA SER A 297 2.64 -10.90 10.28
C SER A 297 3.31 -10.66 11.63
N SER A 298 2.77 -9.69 12.38
CA SER A 298 3.18 -9.34 13.74
C SER A 298 1.94 -9.11 14.61
N SER A 299 1.93 -9.70 15.81
CA SER A 299 0.87 -9.52 16.81
C SER A 299 1.32 -8.73 18.04
N ASP A 300 2.57 -8.27 18.07
CA ASP A 300 3.19 -7.55 19.20
C ASP A 300 3.49 -6.08 18.89
N GLY A 301 2.72 -5.49 17.97
CA GLY A 301 2.88 -4.09 17.57
C GLY A 301 3.98 -3.84 16.56
N GLY A 302 4.40 -4.85 15.80
CA GLY A 302 5.44 -4.74 14.78
C GLY A 302 6.85 -4.98 15.31
N GLU A 303 7.00 -5.42 16.57
CA GLU A 303 8.32 -5.66 17.16
C GLU A 303 8.97 -6.95 16.65
N THR A 304 8.17 -8.00 16.45
CA THR A 304 8.61 -9.26 15.84
C THR A 304 7.68 -9.69 14.72
N TRP A 305 8.25 -10.29 13.68
CA TRP A 305 7.55 -10.68 12.47
C TRP A 305 7.77 -12.15 12.15
N LYS A 306 6.73 -12.79 11.64
CA LYS A 306 6.78 -14.19 11.20
C LYS A 306 6.27 -14.30 9.79
N GLN A 307 7.08 -14.87 8.89
CA GLN A 307 6.66 -15.18 7.53
C GLN A 307 5.61 -16.28 7.55
N PHE A 308 4.48 -16.05 6.86
CA PHE A 308 3.39 -17.03 6.74
C PHE A 308 3.09 -17.42 5.28
N ASP A 309 3.60 -16.66 4.32
CA ASP A 309 3.39 -16.93 2.89
C ASP A 309 4.63 -16.50 2.09
N LYS A 310 4.90 -17.16 0.95
CA LYS A 310 6.05 -16.89 0.08
C LYS A 310 5.66 -16.37 -1.30
N ALA A 311 4.36 -16.25 -1.60
CA ALA A 311 3.90 -15.74 -2.89
C ALA A 311 4.23 -14.25 -3.04
N ALA A 312 4.44 -13.84 -4.29
CA ALA A 312 4.75 -12.46 -4.62
C ALA A 312 3.47 -11.62 -4.71
N TYR A 313 3.41 -10.55 -3.92
CA TYR A 313 2.34 -9.56 -3.97
C TYR A 313 2.91 -8.14 -4.10
N ASN A 314 2.15 -7.24 -4.74
CA ASN A 314 2.50 -5.84 -4.91
C ASN A 314 1.75 -4.93 -3.93
N ALA A 315 0.46 -5.15 -3.74
CA ALA A 315 -0.42 -4.31 -2.92
C ALA A 315 -1.45 -5.13 -2.15
N MET A 316 -1.92 -4.61 -1.03
CA MET A 316 -3.02 -5.19 -0.25
C MET A 316 -3.94 -4.11 0.29
N SER A 317 -5.20 -4.51 0.57
CA SER A 317 -6.19 -3.65 1.21
C SER A 317 -7.12 -4.49 2.09
N PHE A 318 -7.53 -3.91 3.21
CA PHE A 318 -8.44 -4.54 4.17
C PHE A 318 -9.68 -3.67 4.39
N ALA A 319 -10.83 -4.33 4.55
CA ALA A 319 -12.08 -3.77 5.04
C ALA A 319 -12.54 -4.61 6.25
N GLY A 320 -12.37 -4.08 7.46
CA GLY A 320 -12.49 -4.87 8.68
C GLY A 320 -11.44 -5.98 8.71
N ASP A 321 -11.86 -7.22 8.91
CA ASP A 321 -11.00 -8.42 8.89
C ASP A 321 -10.84 -9.05 7.49
N SER A 322 -11.58 -8.57 6.52
CA SER A 322 -11.56 -9.09 5.15
C SER A 322 -10.50 -8.36 4.33
N GLY A 323 -9.52 -9.10 3.79
CA GLY A 323 -8.38 -8.55 3.06
C GLY A 323 -8.14 -9.19 1.71
N TRP A 324 -7.55 -8.41 0.79
CA TRP A 324 -7.09 -8.89 -0.51
C TRP A 324 -5.67 -8.42 -0.77
N ALA A 325 -4.88 -9.31 -1.37
CA ALA A 325 -3.57 -9.02 -1.91
C ALA A 325 -3.57 -9.24 -3.42
N VAL A 326 -2.87 -8.39 -4.15
CA VAL A 326 -2.75 -8.46 -5.60
C VAL A 326 -1.28 -8.42 -6.03
N GLY A 327 -0.96 -9.03 -7.17
CA GLY A 327 0.43 -9.22 -7.57
C GLY A 327 0.63 -9.36 -9.07
N PRO A 328 1.83 -9.84 -9.48
CA PRO A 328 2.18 -10.04 -10.88
C PRO A 328 1.27 -11.10 -11.53
N GLN A 329 1.15 -11.05 -12.87
CA GLN A 329 0.44 -12.05 -13.68
C GLN A 329 -1.03 -12.27 -13.27
N GLY A 330 -1.71 -11.22 -12.81
CA GLY A 330 -3.11 -11.28 -12.42
C GLY A 330 -3.38 -11.97 -11.08
N VAL A 331 -2.35 -12.20 -10.27
CA VAL A 331 -2.52 -12.81 -8.95
C VAL A 331 -3.43 -11.94 -8.09
N ILE A 332 -4.49 -12.54 -7.58
CA ILE A 332 -5.34 -12.03 -6.51
C ILE A 332 -5.51 -13.14 -5.45
N ALA A 333 -5.44 -12.76 -4.20
CA ALA A 333 -5.71 -13.69 -3.10
C ALA A 333 -6.49 -12.99 -1.98
N ARG A 334 -7.38 -13.74 -1.34
CA ARG A 334 -8.16 -13.29 -0.17
C ARG A 334 -7.50 -13.76 1.11
N PHE A 335 -7.42 -12.88 2.08
CA PHE A 335 -6.90 -13.21 3.41
C PHE A 335 -7.83 -14.18 4.14
N LYS A 336 -7.27 -15.24 4.71
CA LYS A 336 -7.92 -16.16 5.62
C LYS A 336 -7.21 -16.10 6.97
N ARG A 337 -7.97 -15.78 8.01
CA ARG A 337 -7.54 -15.81 9.41
C ARG A 337 -7.22 -17.25 9.83
N ALA A 338 -6.27 -17.40 10.75
CA ALA A 338 -6.14 -18.61 11.57
C ALA A 338 -7.39 -18.79 12.44
N GLU A 339 -7.97 -19.95 12.45
CA GLU A 339 -9.07 -20.33 13.34
C GLU A 339 -8.55 -20.69 14.73
#